data_5d3c28a5c3ec269d29a26d6200e38be8
#
_entry.id   5d3c28a5c3ec269d29a26d6200e38be8
#
_cell.length_a   1.000
_cell.length_b   1.000
_cell.length_c   1.000
_cell.angle_alpha   90.00
_cell.angle_beta   90.00
_cell.angle_gamma   90.00
#
_symmetry.space_group_name_H-M   'P 1'
#
loop_
_entity.id
_entity.type
_entity.pdbx_description
1 polymer ?
#
loop_
_entity_poly.entity_id
_entity_poly.type
_entity_poly.pdbx_seq_one_letter_code
_entity_poly.pdbx_strand_id
1 'polypeptide(L)'
;MKNVRELLQVNEESLPKLYCDLDQVLCAFLDGAKFVLGHDFVKSDRETRWKKIANFKGFWDNLQWMPGSRKLYQRIAKYDPYILSAYSTRDANSRTGKHKWIAKNTRVPKSRVILVKRAQKQSYATDKGEPSVLIDDYIKNIKEWEQKGGIGIHHTSVSKTLKELSNLGFK
;
A
#
# COMPACT_ATOMS: atom_id res chain seq x y z
N MET A 1 46.86 -14.64 -8.87
CA MET A 1 46.39 -14.02 -7.61
C MET A 1 45.07 -13.32 -7.93
N LYS A 2 43.96 -13.80 -7.38
CA LYS A 2 42.66 -13.14 -7.54
C LYS A 2 42.72 -11.81 -6.79
N ASN A 3 42.26 -10.76 -7.45
CA ASN A 3 42.27 -9.38 -6.91
C ASN A 3 41.33 -9.32 -5.70
N VAL A 4 41.79 -8.63 -4.62
CA VAL A 4 41.01 -8.45 -3.38
C VAL A 4 39.62 -7.88 -3.60
N ARG A 5 39.40 -7.17 -4.72
CA ARG A 5 38.05 -6.71 -5.15
C ARG A 5 37.13 -7.83 -5.61
N GLU A 6 37.64 -8.99 -6.06
CA GLU A 6 36.82 -10.17 -6.41
C GLU A 6 36.45 -11.00 -5.19
N LEU A 7 37.14 -10.84 -4.08
CA LEU A 7 36.84 -11.47 -2.78
C LEU A 7 35.88 -10.63 -1.93
N LEU A 8 35.67 -9.36 -2.29
CA LEU A 8 34.71 -8.44 -1.69
C LEU A 8 33.49 -8.21 -2.60
N GLN A 9 33.10 -9.17 -3.44
CA GLN A 9 31.72 -9.30 -3.83
C GLN A 9 30.94 -9.68 -2.55
N VAL A 10 30.82 -8.71 -1.67
CA VAL A 10 29.69 -8.61 -0.76
C VAL A 10 28.49 -8.75 -1.69
N ASN A 11 27.78 -9.86 -1.60
CA ASN A 11 26.40 -9.92 -2.06
C ASN A 11 25.74 -8.67 -1.48
N GLU A 12 25.54 -7.65 -2.29
CA GLU A 12 24.49 -6.71 -2.03
C GLU A 12 23.23 -7.58 -2.05
N GLU A 13 22.85 -8.07 -0.88
CA GLU A 13 21.56 -8.73 -0.71
C GLU A 13 20.57 -7.70 -1.23
N SER A 14 20.02 -7.98 -2.40
CA SER A 14 19.06 -7.09 -3.02
C SER A 14 17.90 -6.97 -2.05
N LEU A 15 17.56 -5.74 -1.68
CA LEU A 15 16.42 -5.50 -0.77
C LEU A 15 15.17 -6.22 -1.28
N PRO A 16 14.34 -6.76 -0.39
CA PRO A 16 13.11 -7.44 -0.77
C PRO A 16 12.19 -6.50 -1.57
N LYS A 17 11.33 -7.07 -2.43
CA LYS A 17 10.28 -6.30 -3.09
C LYS A 17 9.41 -5.61 -2.05
N LEU A 18 9.09 -4.34 -2.30
CA LEU A 18 8.32 -3.51 -1.39
C LEU A 18 6.94 -3.23 -1.96
N TYR A 19 5.92 -3.60 -1.20
CA TYR A 19 4.51 -3.35 -1.49
C TYR A 19 3.93 -2.38 -0.46
N CYS A 20 3.16 -1.41 -0.92
CA CYS A 20 2.48 -0.44 -0.07
C CYS A 20 1.00 -0.43 -0.40
N ASP A 21 0.15 -0.54 0.61
CA ASP A 21 -1.28 -0.31 0.46
C ASP A 21 -1.56 1.18 0.21
N LEU A 22 -2.77 1.48 -0.26
CA LEU A 22 -3.21 2.82 -0.60
C LEU A 22 -4.08 3.43 0.50
N ASP A 23 -5.26 2.80 0.76
CA ASP A 23 -6.23 3.33 1.71
C ASP A 23 -5.68 3.31 3.14
N GLN A 24 -5.82 4.42 3.86
CA GLN A 24 -5.35 4.60 5.25
C GLN A 24 -3.83 4.42 5.45
N VAL A 25 -3.06 4.25 4.38
CA VAL A 25 -1.61 4.31 4.37
C VAL A 25 -1.13 5.57 3.64
N LEU A 26 -1.51 5.73 2.39
CA LEU A 26 -1.18 6.91 1.58
C LEU A 26 -2.37 7.86 1.42
N CYS A 27 -3.58 7.35 1.14
CA CYS A 27 -4.77 8.18 0.97
C CYS A 27 -5.79 8.00 2.11
N ALA A 28 -6.47 9.10 2.44
CA ALA A 28 -7.41 9.23 3.56
C ALA A 28 -8.82 8.78 3.16
N PHE A 29 -9.00 7.46 2.98
CA PHE A 29 -10.29 6.89 2.59
C PHE A 29 -11.39 7.19 3.62
N LEU A 30 -11.12 6.99 4.91
CA LEU A 30 -12.14 7.19 5.96
C LEU A 30 -12.58 8.65 6.08
N ASP A 31 -11.66 9.59 5.90
CA ASP A 31 -12.01 11.02 5.92
C ASP A 31 -12.85 11.41 4.70
N GLY A 32 -12.48 10.90 3.52
CA GLY A 32 -13.29 11.05 2.31
C GLY A 32 -14.67 10.44 2.44
N ALA A 33 -14.78 9.23 3.00
CA ALA A 33 -16.04 8.58 3.26
C ALA A 33 -16.89 9.38 4.27
N LYS A 34 -16.29 9.88 5.34
CA LYS A 34 -16.96 10.73 6.34
C LYS A 34 -17.52 12.02 5.72
N PHE A 35 -16.76 12.64 4.81
CA PHE A 35 -17.23 13.80 4.07
C PHE A 35 -18.50 13.50 3.27
N VAL A 36 -18.53 12.39 2.55
CA VAL A 36 -19.68 11.98 1.71
C VAL A 36 -20.88 11.51 2.54
N LEU A 37 -20.64 10.82 3.65
CA LEU A 37 -21.68 10.24 4.48
C LEU A 37 -22.25 11.22 5.51
N GLY A 38 -21.50 12.24 5.92
CA GLY A 38 -21.82 13.13 7.03
C GLY A 38 -21.56 12.56 8.42
N HIS A 39 -21.02 11.33 8.52
CA HIS A 39 -20.69 10.61 9.74
C HIS A 39 -19.63 9.55 9.48
N ASP A 40 -19.11 8.91 10.52
CA ASP A 40 -18.09 7.87 10.40
C ASP A 40 -18.59 6.68 9.56
N PHE A 41 -17.70 6.13 8.74
CA PHE A 41 -18.01 5.06 7.76
C PHE A 41 -18.74 3.86 8.36
N VAL A 42 -18.43 3.49 9.58
CA VAL A 42 -19.02 2.32 10.27
C VAL A 42 -20.43 2.57 10.83
N LYS A 43 -20.88 3.83 10.89
CA LYS A 43 -22.19 4.19 11.46
C LYS A 43 -23.36 3.95 10.51
N SER A 44 -23.12 3.76 9.21
CA SER A 44 -24.14 3.33 8.27
C SER A 44 -24.10 1.83 8.05
N ASP A 45 -25.22 1.25 7.67
CA ASP A 45 -25.23 -0.10 7.10
C ASP A 45 -24.41 -0.15 5.82
N ARG A 46 -23.99 -1.38 5.48
CA ARG A 46 -23.04 -1.61 4.39
C ARG A 46 -23.56 -1.17 3.02
N GLU A 47 -24.84 -1.40 2.75
CA GLU A 47 -25.45 -1.08 1.46
C GLU A 47 -25.56 0.43 1.29
N THR A 48 -26.11 1.12 2.25
CA THR A 48 -26.31 2.57 2.24
C THR A 48 -25.00 3.32 2.06
N ARG A 49 -23.95 3.00 2.83
CA ARG A 49 -22.67 3.70 2.72
C ARG A 49 -21.99 3.51 1.38
N TRP A 50 -22.00 2.29 0.82
CA TRP A 50 -21.41 2.04 -0.47
C TRP A 50 -22.20 2.66 -1.63
N LYS A 51 -23.52 2.69 -1.56
CA LYS A 51 -24.37 3.38 -2.52
C LYS A 51 -24.08 4.87 -2.58
N LYS A 52 -23.95 5.53 -1.42
CA LYS A 52 -23.61 6.96 -1.35
C LYS A 52 -22.21 7.23 -1.92
N ILE A 53 -21.22 6.44 -1.57
CA ILE A 53 -19.85 6.58 -2.07
C ILE A 53 -19.80 6.37 -3.58
N ALA A 54 -20.44 5.31 -4.11
CA ALA A 54 -20.46 5.00 -5.53
C ALA A 54 -21.13 6.09 -6.37
N ASN A 55 -22.14 6.77 -5.81
CA ASN A 55 -22.82 7.88 -6.47
C ASN A 55 -22.09 9.23 -6.35
N PHE A 56 -21.07 9.32 -5.52
CA PHE A 56 -20.27 10.55 -5.37
C PHE A 56 -19.20 10.62 -6.47
N LYS A 57 -19.42 11.49 -7.47
CA LYS A 57 -18.52 11.62 -8.61
C LYS A 57 -17.11 12.01 -8.17
N GLY A 58 -16.13 11.26 -8.61
CA GLY A 58 -14.73 11.56 -8.34
C GLY A 58 -14.28 11.22 -6.90
N PHE A 59 -15.02 10.40 -6.17
CA PHE A 59 -14.67 10.04 -4.79
C PHE A 59 -13.22 9.57 -4.68
N TRP A 60 -12.87 8.53 -5.42
CA TRP A 60 -11.58 7.85 -5.30
C TRP A 60 -10.39 8.70 -5.76
N ASP A 61 -10.54 9.42 -6.85
CA ASP A 61 -9.45 10.20 -7.45
C ASP A 61 -9.20 11.56 -6.75
N ASN A 62 -10.12 12.00 -5.89
CA ASN A 62 -9.98 13.23 -5.11
C ASN A 62 -9.70 13.03 -3.61
N LEU A 63 -9.46 11.80 -3.16
CA LEU A 63 -9.05 11.53 -1.78
C LEU A 63 -7.78 12.32 -1.42
N GLN A 64 -7.73 12.83 -0.20
CA GLN A 64 -6.55 13.52 0.31
C GLN A 64 -5.46 12.52 0.71
N TRP A 65 -4.23 12.99 0.82
CA TRP A 65 -3.17 12.22 1.46
C TRP A 65 -3.47 12.03 2.94
N MET A 66 -3.09 10.86 3.48
CA MET A 66 -3.02 10.70 4.92
C MET A 66 -2.01 11.68 5.53
N PRO A 67 -2.26 12.22 6.73
CA PRO A 67 -1.30 13.09 7.40
C PRO A 67 0.09 12.45 7.49
N GLY A 68 1.11 13.16 7.01
CA GLY A 68 2.51 12.70 7.01
C GLY A 68 2.88 11.63 5.97
N SER A 69 1.92 11.03 5.27
CA SER A 69 2.17 9.92 4.35
C SER A 69 2.98 10.32 3.10
N ARG A 70 3.03 11.60 2.74
CA ARG A 70 3.95 12.08 1.70
C ARG A 70 5.42 11.78 2.06
N LYS A 71 5.78 11.92 3.34
CA LYS A 71 7.12 11.57 3.84
C LYS A 71 7.40 10.07 3.72
N LEU A 72 6.40 9.24 4.04
CA LEU A 72 6.49 7.80 3.84
C LEU A 72 6.69 7.47 2.36
N TYR A 73 5.85 8.05 1.48
CA TYR A 73 5.98 7.83 0.04
C TYR A 73 7.36 8.27 -0.49
N GLN A 74 7.87 9.43 -0.09
CA GLN A 74 9.20 9.90 -0.49
C GLN A 74 10.30 8.92 -0.10
N ARG A 75 10.19 8.26 1.07
CA ARG A 75 11.14 7.22 1.49
C ARG A 75 11.06 6.01 0.58
N ILE A 76 9.89 5.45 0.37
CA ILE A 76 9.72 4.21 -0.40
C ILE A 76 9.92 4.40 -1.90
N ALA A 77 9.67 5.59 -2.44
CA ALA A 77 9.80 5.89 -3.86
C ALA A 77 11.21 5.63 -4.42
N LYS A 78 12.23 5.69 -3.57
CA LYS A 78 13.64 5.39 -3.94
C LYS A 78 13.85 3.90 -4.27
N TYR A 79 12.94 3.03 -3.85
CA TYR A 79 13.07 1.57 -3.93
C TYR A 79 12.08 0.96 -4.90
N ASP A 80 11.56 1.76 -5.84
CA ASP A 80 10.65 1.30 -6.88
C ASP A 80 9.47 0.45 -6.35
N PRO A 81 8.67 0.97 -5.41
CA PRO A 81 7.64 0.21 -4.75
C PRO A 81 6.51 -0.20 -5.68
N TYR A 82 5.84 -1.28 -5.32
CA TYR A 82 4.52 -1.63 -5.86
C TYR A 82 3.42 -1.00 -4.98
N ILE A 83 2.36 -0.52 -5.59
CA ILE A 83 1.11 -0.25 -4.87
C ILE A 83 0.26 -1.50 -4.96
N LEU A 84 -0.09 -2.07 -3.80
CA LEU A 84 -0.92 -3.27 -3.69
C LEU A 84 -2.14 -2.95 -2.85
N SER A 85 -3.27 -2.68 -3.49
CA SER A 85 -4.48 -2.24 -2.81
C SER A 85 -5.71 -3.06 -3.21
N ALA A 86 -6.65 -3.19 -2.28
CA ALA A 86 -7.92 -3.83 -2.58
C ALA A 86 -8.87 -2.83 -3.27
N TYR A 87 -9.53 -3.26 -4.33
CA TYR A 87 -10.64 -2.50 -4.90
C TYR A 87 -11.97 -2.95 -4.27
N SER A 88 -12.94 -2.04 -4.22
CA SER A 88 -14.30 -2.37 -3.77
C SER A 88 -15.08 -3.06 -4.90
N THR A 89 -15.66 -4.22 -4.60
CA THR A 89 -16.62 -4.89 -5.51
C THR A 89 -18.01 -4.24 -5.48
N ARG A 90 -18.21 -3.29 -4.54
CA ARG A 90 -19.49 -2.55 -4.37
C ARG A 90 -19.51 -1.21 -5.07
N ASP A 91 -18.37 -0.81 -5.65
CA ASP A 91 -18.24 0.41 -6.43
C ASP A 91 -17.36 0.17 -7.65
N ALA A 92 -17.99 0.14 -8.81
CA ALA A 92 -17.31 -0.08 -10.09
C ALA A 92 -16.22 0.99 -10.39
N ASN A 93 -16.35 2.17 -9.80
CA ASN A 93 -15.40 3.28 -10.00
C ASN A 93 -14.12 3.11 -9.16
N SER A 94 -14.09 2.22 -8.18
CA SER A 94 -12.97 2.12 -7.23
C SER A 94 -11.64 1.79 -7.92
N ARG A 95 -11.62 0.86 -8.88
CA ARG A 95 -10.39 0.50 -9.61
C ARG A 95 -9.86 1.67 -10.44
N THR A 96 -10.71 2.25 -11.27
CA THR A 96 -10.34 3.36 -12.15
C THR A 96 -9.93 4.59 -11.34
N GLY A 97 -10.69 4.92 -10.28
CA GLY A 97 -10.39 6.05 -9.42
C GLY A 97 -9.08 5.90 -8.67
N LYS A 98 -8.78 4.70 -8.13
CA LYS A 98 -7.47 4.42 -7.51
C LYS A 98 -6.32 4.56 -8.50
N HIS A 99 -6.44 4.05 -9.71
CA HIS A 99 -5.43 4.27 -10.77
C HIS A 99 -5.21 5.75 -11.04
N LYS A 100 -6.28 6.55 -11.15
CA LYS A 100 -6.20 8.00 -11.36
C LYS A 100 -5.50 8.69 -10.19
N TRP A 101 -5.88 8.34 -8.95
CA TRP A 101 -5.25 8.89 -7.76
C TRP A 101 -3.74 8.63 -7.74
N ILE A 102 -3.34 7.39 -7.99
CA ILE A 102 -1.93 6.97 -8.00
C ILE A 102 -1.16 7.73 -9.09
N ALA A 103 -1.69 7.79 -10.30
CA ALA A 103 -1.05 8.50 -11.42
C ALA A 103 -0.91 10.01 -11.15
N LYS A 104 -1.89 10.63 -10.49
CA LYS A 104 -1.88 12.06 -10.14
C LYS A 104 -0.91 12.39 -9.01
N ASN A 105 -0.79 11.50 -8.03
CA ASN A 105 -0.13 11.79 -6.76
C ASN A 105 1.24 11.13 -6.59
N THR A 106 1.57 10.14 -7.41
CA THR A 106 2.80 9.35 -7.29
C THR A 106 3.53 9.24 -8.62
N ARG A 107 4.75 8.72 -8.58
CA ARG A 107 5.54 8.36 -9.77
C ARG A 107 5.56 6.86 -10.02
N VAL A 108 4.72 6.09 -9.32
CA VAL A 108 4.62 4.64 -9.50
C VAL A 108 4.05 4.34 -10.89
N PRO A 109 4.79 3.64 -11.76
CA PRO A 109 4.29 3.31 -13.09
C PRO A 109 3.11 2.32 -13.01
N LYS A 110 2.22 2.36 -13.99
CA LYS A 110 1.02 1.51 -14.04
C LYS A 110 1.35 0.01 -13.91
N SER A 111 2.51 -0.42 -14.42
CA SER A 111 2.99 -1.81 -14.31
C SER A 111 3.28 -2.27 -12.87
N ARG A 112 3.43 -1.33 -11.94
CA ARG A 112 3.63 -1.60 -10.50
C ARG A 112 2.40 -1.27 -9.65
N VAL A 113 1.25 -1.07 -10.26
CA VAL A 113 -0.03 -0.86 -9.57
C VAL A 113 -0.86 -2.13 -9.67
N ILE A 114 -1.07 -2.77 -8.53
CA ILE A 114 -1.77 -4.05 -8.40
C ILE A 114 -3.05 -3.82 -7.59
N LEU A 115 -4.18 -3.84 -8.26
CA LEU A 115 -5.50 -3.71 -7.64
C LEU A 115 -6.22 -5.05 -7.70
N VAL A 116 -6.42 -5.67 -6.55
CA VAL A 116 -6.94 -7.03 -6.38
C VAL A 116 -8.07 -7.08 -5.37
N LYS A 117 -8.71 -8.21 -5.20
CA LYS A 117 -9.58 -8.44 -4.03
C LYS A 117 -8.71 -8.58 -2.77
N ARG A 118 -9.21 -8.14 -1.61
CA ARG A 118 -8.44 -8.14 -0.35
C ARG A 118 -7.69 -9.46 -0.09
N ALA A 119 -8.40 -10.59 -0.18
CA ALA A 119 -7.81 -11.90 0.11
C ALA A 119 -6.70 -12.32 -0.88
N GLN A 120 -6.61 -11.69 -2.05
CA GLN A 120 -5.58 -11.98 -3.05
C GLN A 120 -4.26 -11.26 -2.77
N LYS A 121 -4.23 -10.28 -1.86
CA LYS A 121 -2.98 -9.57 -1.52
C LYS A 121 -1.88 -10.52 -1.09
N GLN A 122 -2.19 -11.52 -0.26
CA GLN A 122 -1.23 -12.48 0.25
C GLN A 122 -0.50 -13.32 -0.83
N SER A 123 -1.03 -13.37 -2.05
CA SER A 123 -0.38 -14.07 -3.16
C SER A 123 0.93 -13.43 -3.61
N TYR A 124 1.21 -12.21 -3.18
CA TYR A 124 2.43 -11.46 -3.49
C TYR A 124 3.46 -11.49 -2.34
N ALA A 125 3.20 -12.25 -1.28
CA ALA A 125 4.04 -12.28 -0.08
C ALA A 125 5.46 -12.80 -0.32
N THR A 126 5.66 -13.59 -1.36
CA THR A 126 6.99 -14.06 -1.78
C THR A 126 7.20 -13.83 -3.27
N ASP A 127 8.44 -13.62 -3.67
CA ASP A 127 8.89 -13.58 -5.05
C ASP A 127 10.05 -14.55 -5.24
N LYS A 128 9.86 -15.57 -6.11
CA LYS A 128 10.86 -16.63 -6.35
C LYS A 128 11.36 -17.32 -5.06
N GLY A 129 10.49 -17.46 -4.07
CA GLY A 129 10.81 -18.04 -2.77
C GLY A 129 11.37 -17.06 -1.73
N GLU A 130 11.71 -15.82 -2.13
CA GLU A 130 12.19 -14.80 -1.23
C GLU A 130 11.04 -13.95 -0.66
N PRO A 131 11.08 -13.57 0.63
CA PRO A 131 10.03 -12.77 1.24
C PRO A 131 9.97 -11.37 0.65
N SER A 132 8.74 -10.89 0.42
CA SER A 132 8.45 -9.50 0.06
C SER A 132 7.94 -8.73 1.29
N VAL A 133 8.10 -7.40 1.29
CA VAL A 133 7.62 -6.53 2.37
C VAL A 133 6.27 -5.93 2.00
N LEU A 134 5.30 -5.94 2.93
CA LEU A 134 4.02 -5.24 2.80
C LEU A 134 3.85 -4.19 3.90
N ILE A 135 3.53 -2.96 3.51
CA ILE A 135 3.05 -1.90 4.41
C ILE A 135 1.53 -1.83 4.26
N ASP A 136 0.78 -2.12 5.33
CA ASP A 136 -0.69 -2.14 5.31
C ASP A 136 -1.23 -1.76 6.71
N ASP A 137 -2.32 -1.00 6.77
CA ASP A 137 -2.95 -0.59 8.03
C ASP A 137 -3.85 -1.68 8.63
N TYR A 138 -4.27 -2.66 7.80
CA TYR A 138 -5.19 -3.69 8.25
C TYR A 138 -4.44 -4.94 8.74
N ILE A 139 -4.46 -5.14 10.06
CA ILE A 139 -3.71 -6.22 10.71
C ILE A 139 -4.00 -7.63 10.14
N LYS A 140 -5.21 -7.87 9.64
CA LYS A 140 -5.55 -9.15 9.00
C LYS A 140 -4.73 -9.38 7.72
N ASN A 141 -4.54 -8.33 6.91
CA ASN A 141 -3.70 -8.42 5.70
C ASN A 141 -2.25 -8.75 6.08
N ILE A 142 -1.73 -8.12 7.13
CA ILE A 142 -0.38 -8.37 7.63
C ILE A 142 -0.22 -9.83 8.07
N LYS A 143 -1.15 -10.34 8.88
CA LYS A 143 -1.10 -11.73 9.35
C LYS A 143 -1.17 -12.75 8.21
N GLU A 144 -2.08 -12.53 7.24
CA GLU A 144 -2.19 -13.40 6.06
C GLU A 144 -0.92 -13.35 5.19
N TRP A 145 -0.30 -12.16 5.07
CA TRP A 145 0.96 -11.97 4.36
C TRP A 145 2.11 -12.75 5.00
N GLU A 146 2.27 -12.62 6.32
CA GLU A 146 3.29 -13.33 7.09
C GLU A 146 3.10 -14.84 7.08
N GLN A 147 1.86 -15.33 7.13
CA GLN A 147 1.54 -16.76 6.98
C GLN A 147 1.97 -17.32 5.62
N LYS A 148 2.10 -16.47 4.60
CA LYS A 148 2.60 -16.83 3.26
C LYS A 148 4.10 -16.58 3.08
N GLY A 149 4.82 -16.31 4.15
CA GLY A 149 6.27 -16.14 4.15
C GLY A 149 6.77 -14.73 3.84
N GLY A 150 5.90 -13.75 3.78
CA GLY A 150 6.29 -12.34 3.61
C GLY A 150 6.65 -11.66 4.92
N ILE A 151 7.16 -10.43 4.82
CA ILE A 151 7.46 -9.55 5.95
C ILE A 151 6.40 -8.46 6.01
N GLY A 152 5.63 -8.41 7.11
CA GLY A 152 4.56 -7.43 7.31
C GLY A 152 5.02 -6.23 8.11
N ILE A 153 4.67 -5.02 7.67
CA ILE A 153 4.77 -3.78 8.45
C ILE A 153 3.35 -3.28 8.71
N HIS A 154 2.87 -3.48 9.94
CA HIS A 154 1.56 -2.96 10.35
C HIS A 154 1.65 -1.44 10.52
N HIS A 155 1.09 -0.73 9.53
CA HIS A 155 1.09 0.73 9.51
C HIS A 155 0.11 1.30 10.55
N THR A 156 0.65 1.79 11.65
CA THR A 156 -0.11 2.50 12.70
C THR A 156 0.27 3.97 12.81
N SER A 157 1.47 4.33 12.36
CA SER A 157 1.96 5.71 12.21
C SER A 157 3.10 5.75 11.20
N VAL A 158 3.30 6.93 10.60
CA VAL A 158 4.41 7.15 9.66
C VAL A 158 5.76 6.92 10.32
N SER A 159 5.96 7.44 11.54
CA SER A 159 7.24 7.31 12.26
C SER A 159 7.60 5.86 12.56
N LYS A 160 6.63 5.06 13.01
CA LYS A 160 6.84 3.63 13.27
C LYS A 160 7.17 2.88 11.98
N THR A 161 6.42 3.10 10.92
CA THR A 161 6.66 2.47 9.61
C THR A 161 8.04 2.82 9.05
N LEU A 162 8.46 4.09 9.15
CA LEU A 162 9.80 4.52 8.72
C LEU A 162 10.91 3.86 9.52
N LYS A 163 10.72 3.65 10.82
CA LYS A 163 11.67 2.93 11.67
C LYS A 163 11.78 1.46 11.26
N GLU A 164 10.67 0.79 11.05
CA GLU A 164 10.65 -0.62 10.61
C GLU A 164 11.28 -0.78 9.22
N LEU A 165 10.99 0.13 8.28
CA LEU A 165 11.65 0.17 6.97
C LEU A 165 13.17 0.32 7.09
N SER A 166 13.65 1.21 7.96
CA SER A 166 15.09 1.41 8.19
C SER A 166 15.77 0.16 8.76
N ASN A 167 15.09 -0.58 9.64
CA ASN A 167 15.59 -1.84 10.19
C ASN A 167 15.73 -2.93 9.11
N LEU A 168 14.89 -2.89 8.08
CA LEU A 168 14.94 -3.79 6.92
C LEU A 168 15.91 -3.32 5.82
N GLY A 169 16.60 -2.19 6.01
CA GLY A 169 17.56 -1.65 5.04
C GLY A 169 17.03 -0.57 4.10
N PHE A 170 15.76 -0.21 4.16
CA PHE A 170 15.15 0.87 3.37
C PHE A 170 15.41 2.24 4.03
N LYS A 171 16.56 2.85 3.75
CA LYS A 171 17.05 4.10 4.39
C LYS A 171 16.75 5.37 3.59
#